data_b217c64897108c8ecf7421e62617d463
#
_entry.id   b217c64897108c8ecf7421e62617d463
#
_cell.length_a   1.000
_cell.length_b   1.000
_cell.length_c   1.000
_cell.angle_alpha   90.00
_cell.angle_beta   90.00
_cell.angle_gamma   90.00
#
_symmetry.space_group_name_H-M   'P 1'
#
loop_
_entity.id
_entity.type
_entity.pdbx_description
1 polymer ?
#
loop_
_entity_poly.entity_id
_entity_poly.type
_entity_poly.pdbx_seq_one_letter_code
_entity_poly.pdbx_strand_id
1 'polypeptide(L)'
;MSKKKYKKIWLEDEEGNIEFGGIKEDSEHIKLVKELNDEVLRRIKHKNQTDYWFKEFGGYIHMSYTRNQLLFNELNISRPNISRIIYLATYIEYNYKEENLLVRKRANINNTKHLNKKDLKKLLKLSPNAFREFIKEMKELNLLYEVEDKFYLTDEYFSKGKCNFNKGEYARIFIKTTQMLYENCTPRQHKQLSYVYQLLPFLNFDTNILCSNPQETHIGDLNKLSLDDICDILGVDKHNKRKLEDDLLNFYITLDDNKYHLFSEVMIRVSGGWKNYFVINPAVIFKGSDSDKMKEMINSLFFE
;
A
#
# COMPACT_ATOMS: atom_id res chain seq x y z
N MET A 1 23.58 -48.38 -29.64
CA MET A 1 23.51 -46.91 -29.51
C MET A 1 22.12 -46.52 -29.02
N SER A 2 21.99 -46.13 -27.76
CA SER A 2 20.74 -45.70 -27.21
C SER A 2 20.34 -44.36 -27.86
N LYS A 3 19.16 -44.28 -28.47
CA LYS A 3 18.58 -43.03 -28.98
C LYS A 3 18.32 -42.10 -27.77
N LYS A 4 19.12 -41.04 -27.68
CA LYS A 4 18.90 -40.00 -26.68
C LYS A 4 17.48 -39.40 -26.89
N LYS A 5 16.60 -39.56 -25.93
CA LYS A 5 15.27 -38.92 -25.94
C LYS A 5 15.41 -37.47 -25.50
N TYR A 6 14.86 -36.58 -26.30
CA TYR A 6 14.75 -35.15 -25.96
C TYR A 6 13.27 -34.80 -25.70
N LYS A 7 12.99 -34.09 -24.64
CA LYS A 7 11.67 -33.49 -24.45
C LYS A 7 11.64 -32.08 -25.06
N LYS A 8 10.59 -31.75 -25.76
CA LYS A 8 10.33 -30.38 -26.21
C LYS A 8 10.01 -29.49 -25.01
N ILE A 9 10.67 -28.37 -24.91
CA ILE A 9 10.41 -27.32 -23.93
C ILE A 9 9.97 -26.09 -24.70
N TRP A 10 8.91 -25.47 -24.26
CA TRP A 10 8.37 -24.28 -24.85
C TRP A 10 8.84 -23.06 -24.04
N LEU A 11 9.49 -22.11 -24.68
CA LEU A 11 9.87 -20.81 -24.12
C LEU A 11 9.19 -19.74 -24.93
N GLU A 12 8.58 -18.76 -24.28
CA GLU A 12 7.89 -17.65 -24.90
C GLU A 12 8.90 -16.57 -25.30
N ASP A 13 8.87 -16.12 -26.54
CA ASP A 13 9.62 -14.97 -26.99
C ASP A 13 8.92 -13.66 -26.60
N GLU A 14 9.53 -12.53 -26.93
CA GLU A 14 8.99 -11.20 -26.60
C GLU A 14 7.65 -10.89 -27.31
N GLU A 15 7.25 -11.71 -28.28
CA GLU A 15 5.99 -11.59 -29.05
C GLU A 15 4.93 -12.60 -28.60
N GLY A 16 5.24 -13.44 -27.60
CA GLY A 16 4.32 -14.45 -27.07
C GLY A 16 4.36 -15.80 -27.78
N ASN A 17 5.32 -16.04 -28.70
CA ASN A 17 5.50 -17.31 -29.38
C ASN A 17 6.64 -18.09 -28.75
N ILE A 18 6.43 -19.39 -28.53
CA ILE A 18 7.44 -20.20 -27.89
C ILE A 18 7.65 -21.48 -28.63
N GLU A 19 8.84 -21.72 -29.15
CA GLU A 19 9.26 -23.01 -29.59
C GLU A 19 10.72 -23.24 -29.26
N PHE A 20 11.00 -24.27 -28.50
CA PHE A 20 12.38 -24.59 -28.14
C PHE A 20 12.77 -26.04 -28.47
N GLY A 21 13.95 -26.21 -29.01
CA GLY A 21 14.53 -27.54 -29.34
C GLY A 21 14.81 -28.41 -28.11
N GLY A 22 14.74 -29.71 -28.28
CA GLY A 22 14.69 -30.69 -27.21
C GLY A 22 15.92 -30.77 -26.29
N ILE A 23 15.65 -31.08 -25.02
CA ILE A 23 16.65 -31.37 -23.99
C ILE A 23 16.77 -32.85 -23.75
N LYS A 24 18.02 -33.27 -23.48
CA LYS A 24 18.36 -34.64 -23.14
C LYS A 24 17.69 -35.06 -21.84
N GLU A 25 17.05 -36.21 -21.83
CA GLU A 25 16.41 -36.78 -20.62
C GLU A 25 17.47 -37.24 -19.60
N ASP A 26 18.16 -36.27 -18.99
CA ASP A 26 19.00 -36.47 -17.83
C ASP A 26 18.27 -35.82 -16.65
N SER A 27 17.97 -36.59 -15.61
CA SER A 27 17.08 -36.19 -14.53
C SER A 27 17.50 -34.89 -13.86
N GLU A 28 18.80 -34.63 -13.75
CA GLU A 28 19.33 -33.39 -13.18
C GLU A 28 19.15 -32.17 -14.11
N HIS A 29 19.33 -32.37 -15.43
CA HIS A 29 19.12 -31.28 -16.41
C HIS A 29 17.67 -30.88 -16.54
N ILE A 30 16.74 -31.82 -16.51
CA ILE A 30 15.31 -31.56 -16.57
C ILE A 30 14.85 -30.75 -15.31
N LYS A 31 15.40 -31.12 -14.15
CA LYS A 31 15.14 -30.39 -12.90
C LYS A 31 15.63 -28.95 -12.96
N LEU A 32 16.87 -28.74 -13.41
CA LEU A 32 17.49 -27.42 -13.55
C LEU A 32 16.72 -26.52 -14.52
N VAL A 33 16.34 -27.07 -15.70
CA VAL A 33 15.59 -26.31 -16.71
C VAL A 33 14.17 -25.97 -16.23
N LYS A 34 13.55 -26.89 -15.50
CA LYS A 34 12.23 -26.61 -14.88
C LYS A 34 12.31 -25.52 -13.82
N GLU A 35 13.33 -25.54 -12.98
CA GLU A 35 13.60 -24.51 -11.99
C GLU A 35 13.90 -23.14 -12.65
N LEU A 36 14.68 -23.11 -13.74
CA LEU A 36 14.95 -21.91 -14.52
C LEU A 36 13.69 -21.33 -15.18
N ASN A 37 12.83 -22.19 -15.76
CA ASN A 37 11.56 -21.74 -16.33
C ASN A 37 10.61 -21.18 -15.27
N ASP A 38 10.51 -21.83 -14.12
CA ASP A 38 9.69 -21.34 -13.01
C ASP A 38 10.20 -20.00 -12.49
N GLU A 39 11.50 -19.77 -12.49
CA GLU A 39 12.08 -18.48 -12.12
C GLU A 39 11.80 -17.39 -13.15
N VAL A 40 11.93 -17.69 -14.44
CA VAL A 40 11.61 -16.77 -15.54
C VAL A 40 10.14 -16.39 -15.49
N LEU A 41 9.22 -17.36 -15.37
CA LEU A 41 7.78 -17.11 -15.23
C LEU A 41 7.45 -16.25 -14.00
N ARG A 42 8.11 -16.50 -12.86
CA ARG A 42 7.97 -15.65 -11.67
C ARG A 42 8.43 -14.21 -11.92
N ARG A 43 9.55 -14.02 -12.64
CA ARG A 43 10.08 -12.70 -12.99
C ARG A 43 9.14 -11.96 -13.93
N ILE A 44 8.60 -12.62 -14.95
CA ILE A 44 7.61 -12.04 -15.87
C ILE A 44 6.34 -11.65 -15.10
N LYS A 45 5.80 -12.56 -14.30
CA LYS A 45 4.62 -12.27 -13.46
C LYS A 45 4.87 -11.07 -12.54
N HIS A 46 6.01 -11.02 -11.89
CA HIS A 46 6.39 -9.91 -11.02
C HIS A 46 6.52 -8.59 -11.79
N LYS A 47 7.15 -8.62 -12.98
CA LYS A 47 7.26 -7.43 -13.85
C LYS A 47 5.88 -6.92 -14.25
N ASN A 48 5.00 -7.79 -14.76
CA ASN A 48 3.65 -7.42 -15.19
C ASN A 48 2.82 -6.81 -14.05
N GLN A 49 2.93 -7.36 -12.84
CA GLN A 49 2.29 -6.81 -11.65
C GLN A 49 2.82 -5.43 -11.29
N THR A 50 4.14 -5.27 -11.33
CA THR A 50 4.79 -3.99 -11.04
C THR A 50 4.41 -2.95 -12.07
N ASP A 51 4.42 -3.29 -13.35
CA ASP A 51 4.03 -2.41 -14.46
C ASP A 51 2.56 -1.97 -14.32
N TYR A 52 1.65 -2.88 -13.94
CA TYR A 52 0.27 -2.56 -13.62
C TYR A 52 0.17 -1.52 -12.51
N TRP A 53 0.84 -1.73 -11.38
CA TRP A 53 0.78 -0.79 -10.26
C TRP A 53 1.36 0.58 -10.59
N PHE A 54 2.42 0.63 -11.41
CA PHE A 54 2.98 1.91 -11.87
C PHE A 54 2.04 2.64 -12.83
N LYS A 55 1.41 1.91 -13.74
CA LYS A 55 0.49 2.49 -14.72
C LYS A 55 -0.78 3.03 -14.06
N GLU A 56 -1.45 2.21 -13.27
CA GLU A 56 -2.76 2.56 -12.70
C GLU A 56 -2.65 3.50 -11.49
N PHE A 57 -1.70 3.25 -10.60
CA PHE A 57 -1.62 3.93 -9.32
C PHE A 57 -0.38 4.83 -9.15
N GLY A 58 0.40 5.06 -10.20
CA GLY A 58 1.63 5.86 -10.15
C GLY A 58 2.75 5.23 -9.33
N GLY A 59 2.69 3.93 -9.08
CA GLY A 59 3.57 3.19 -8.21
C GLY A 59 3.12 3.22 -6.75
N TYR A 60 4.03 2.83 -5.87
CA TYR A 60 3.74 2.70 -4.44
C TYR A 60 4.97 3.02 -3.59
N ILE A 61 4.73 3.28 -2.32
CA ILE A 61 5.74 3.27 -1.25
C ILE A 61 5.52 2.04 -0.38
N HIS A 62 6.57 1.54 0.22
CA HIS A 62 6.48 0.55 1.27
C HIS A 62 6.33 1.26 2.61
N MET A 63 5.42 0.80 3.43
CA MET A 63 5.27 1.24 4.80
C MET A 63 5.40 0.04 5.72
N SER A 64 6.31 0.09 6.70
CA SER A 64 6.55 -0.99 7.64
C SER A 64 5.30 -1.31 8.44
N TYR A 65 4.93 -2.58 8.49
CA TYR A 65 3.75 -3.06 9.20
C TYR A 65 3.97 -3.16 10.71
N THR A 66 5.07 -3.76 11.13
CA THR A 66 5.41 -3.96 12.54
C THR A 66 5.71 -2.64 13.24
N ARG A 67 6.41 -1.74 12.56
CA ARG A 67 6.76 -0.42 13.08
C ARG A 67 5.60 0.57 13.06
N ASN A 68 4.56 0.32 12.26
CA ASN A 68 3.37 1.16 12.25
C ASN A 68 2.57 1.10 13.54
N GLN A 69 2.55 -0.03 14.22
CA GLN A 69 1.96 -0.10 15.55
C GLN A 69 2.69 0.85 16.50
N LEU A 70 4.03 0.89 16.42
CA LEU A 70 4.87 1.83 17.16
C LEU A 70 4.59 3.28 16.76
N LEU A 71 4.54 3.57 15.44
CA LEU A 71 4.28 4.90 14.92
C LEU A 71 2.96 5.49 15.45
N PHE A 72 1.91 4.69 15.50
CA PHE A 72 0.59 5.18 15.88
C PHE A 72 0.31 5.12 17.39
N ASN A 73 0.87 4.16 18.10
CA ASN A 73 0.59 3.91 19.50
C ASN A 73 1.67 4.45 20.44
N GLU A 74 2.94 4.39 20.06
CA GLU A 74 4.06 4.76 20.94
C GLU A 74 4.57 6.17 20.70
N LEU A 75 4.65 6.64 19.45
CA LEU A 75 5.12 7.99 19.16
C LEU A 75 4.09 9.07 19.46
N ASN A 76 2.86 8.70 19.79
CA ASN A 76 1.77 9.63 20.11
C ASN A 76 1.60 10.77 19.09
N ILE A 77 1.82 10.46 17.80
CA ILE A 77 1.66 11.41 16.71
C ILE A 77 0.22 11.93 16.64
N SER A 78 0.03 13.20 16.45
CA SER A 78 -1.32 13.77 16.33
C SER A 78 -2.01 13.22 15.08
N ARG A 79 -3.28 12.80 15.23
CA ARG A 79 -4.03 12.10 14.18
C ARG A 79 -4.01 12.79 12.81
N PRO A 80 -4.27 14.11 12.69
CA PRO A 80 -4.17 14.76 11.38
C PRO A 80 -2.77 14.66 10.75
N ASN A 81 -1.72 14.58 11.58
CA ASN A 81 -0.35 14.50 11.11
C ASN A 81 0.03 13.12 10.60
N ILE A 82 -0.67 12.06 11.01
CA ILE A 82 -0.54 10.73 10.40
C ILE A 82 -0.85 10.79 8.89
N SER A 83 -1.97 11.38 8.50
CA SER A 83 -2.33 11.52 7.08
C SER A 83 -1.35 12.41 6.32
N ARG A 84 -0.84 13.46 6.97
CA ARG A 84 0.11 14.40 6.37
C ARG A 84 1.47 13.76 6.10
N ILE A 85 1.99 12.98 7.06
CA ILE A 85 3.29 12.30 6.90
C ILE A 85 3.22 11.21 5.84
N ILE A 86 2.11 10.45 5.78
CA ILE A 86 1.90 9.42 4.76
C ILE A 86 1.72 10.06 3.37
N TYR A 87 1.01 11.18 3.28
CA TYR A 87 0.93 11.93 2.04
C TYR A 87 2.32 12.42 1.58
N LEU A 88 3.15 12.95 2.49
CA LEU A 88 4.52 13.34 2.17
C LEU A 88 5.38 12.14 1.74
N ALA A 89 5.17 10.96 2.31
CA ALA A 89 5.91 9.76 1.92
C ALA A 89 5.69 9.40 0.43
N THR A 90 4.56 9.78 -0.17
CA THR A 90 4.33 9.58 -1.62
C THR A 90 5.30 10.40 -2.50
N TYR A 91 5.95 11.41 -1.94
CA TYR A 91 6.94 12.24 -2.63
C TYR A 91 8.39 11.78 -2.42
N ILE A 92 8.63 10.66 -1.75
CA ILE A 92 9.97 10.06 -1.64
C ILE A 92 10.51 9.78 -3.05
N GLU A 93 11.77 10.15 -3.28
CA GLU A 93 12.45 9.89 -4.53
C GLU A 93 12.71 8.39 -4.74
N TYR A 94 12.55 7.92 -5.97
CA TYR A 94 12.98 6.60 -6.37
C TYR A 94 14.49 6.64 -6.67
N ASN A 95 15.29 6.69 -5.61
CA ASN A 95 16.74 6.76 -5.77
C ASN A 95 17.41 5.88 -4.72
N TYR A 96 18.37 5.08 -5.18
CA TYR A 96 19.16 4.20 -4.32
C TYR A 96 20.31 4.93 -3.57
N LYS A 97 20.51 6.23 -3.85
CA LYS A 97 21.67 6.98 -3.35
C LYS A 97 21.35 7.95 -2.20
N GLU A 98 20.15 8.52 -2.19
CA GLU A 98 19.72 9.47 -1.16
C GLU A 98 18.47 8.90 -0.47
N GLU A 99 18.62 8.48 0.77
CA GLU A 99 17.59 7.83 1.56
C GLU A 99 16.42 8.78 1.81
N ASN A 100 15.24 8.45 1.21
CA ASN A 100 13.96 9.11 1.43
C ASN A 100 13.92 10.65 1.26
N LEU A 101 14.73 11.19 0.35
CA LEU A 101 14.65 12.59 -0.07
C LEU A 101 13.24 12.87 -0.64
N LEU A 102 12.63 13.97 -0.21
CA LEU A 102 11.34 14.42 -0.73
C LEU A 102 11.52 15.26 -2.01
N VAL A 103 10.90 14.80 -3.09
CA VAL A 103 11.02 15.42 -4.41
C VAL A 103 9.68 15.59 -5.10
N ARG A 104 9.58 16.58 -5.98
CA ARG A 104 8.48 16.73 -6.92
C ARG A 104 8.99 16.42 -8.33
N LYS A 105 8.42 15.39 -8.95
CA LYS A 105 8.67 15.11 -10.37
C LYS A 105 8.01 16.21 -11.21
N ARG A 106 8.76 16.83 -12.10
CA ARG A 106 8.22 17.68 -13.17
C ARG A 106 7.86 16.79 -14.37
N ALA A 107 7.04 17.31 -15.28
CA ALA A 107 6.60 16.60 -16.48
C ALA A 107 7.77 16.06 -17.35
N ASN A 108 8.95 16.67 -17.27
CA ASN A 108 10.17 16.17 -17.91
C ASN A 108 10.99 15.36 -16.89
N ILE A 109 11.20 14.08 -17.17
CA ILE A 109 11.84 13.05 -16.34
C ILE A 109 13.21 13.47 -15.77
N ASN A 110 13.92 14.40 -16.42
CA ASN A 110 15.24 14.85 -16.00
C ASN A 110 15.24 16.05 -15.03
N ASN A 111 14.09 16.55 -14.62
CA ASN A 111 13.96 17.74 -13.76
C ASN A 111 13.23 17.39 -12.46
N THR A 112 13.86 16.57 -11.64
CA THR A 112 13.42 16.33 -10.27
C THR A 112 13.84 17.51 -9.41
N LYS A 113 12.89 18.16 -8.75
CA LYS A 113 13.16 19.24 -7.80
C LYS A 113 12.94 18.74 -6.38
N HIS A 114 13.93 18.86 -5.49
CA HIS A 114 13.74 18.63 -4.06
C HIS A 114 12.70 19.60 -3.48
N LEU A 115 11.96 19.12 -2.49
CA LEU A 115 10.96 19.93 -1.79
C LEU A 115 11.63 20.73 -0.69
N ASN A 116 11.46 22.05 -0.75
CA ASN A 116 11.85 22.95 0.31
C ASN A 116 10.66 23.29 1.23
N LYS A 117 10.89 24.04 2.28
CA LYS A 117 9.88 24.43 3.28
C LYS A 117 8.64 25.10 2.69
N LYS A 118 8.83 25.94 1.66
CA LYS A 118 7.75 26.63 0.94
C LYS A 118 6.91 25.64 0.13
N ASP A 119 7.59 24.68 -0.52
CA ASP A 119 6.92 23.64 -1.31
C ASP A 119 6.11 22.71 -0.39
N LEU A 120 6.66 22.28 0.76
CA LEU A 120 5.93 21.45 1.75
C LEU A 120 4.69 22.15 2.28
N LYS A 121 4.80 23.44 2.66
CA LYS A 121 3.64 24.22 3.13
C LYS A 121 2.52 24.27 2.10
N LYS A 122 2.89 24.47 0.81
CA LYS A 122 1.93 24.52 -0.30
C LYS A 122 1.26 23.16 -0.52
N LEU A 123 2.03 22.06 -0.48
CA LEU A 123 1.52 20.70 -0.65
C LEU A 123 0.53 20.33 0.45
N LEU A 124 0.89 20.62 1.70
CA LEU A 124 0.06 20.26 2.87
C LEU A 124 -1.18 21.15 3.02
N LYS A 125 -1.27 22.26 2.27
CA LYS A 125 -2.39 23.22 2.31
C LYS A 125 -2.69 23.72 3.73
N LEU A 126 -1.66 23.87 4.58
CA LEU A 126 -1.81 24.28 5.97
C LEU A 126 -1.65 25.79 6.16
N SER A 127 -2.35 26.32 7.18
CA SER A 127 -2.10 27.68 7.67
C SER A 127 -0.65 27.80 8.18
N PRO A 128 -0.07 29.01 8.27
CA PRO A 128 1.31 29.17 8.76
C PRO A 128 1.54 28.55 10.14
N ASN A 129 0.58 28.69 11.05
CA ASN A 129 0.69 28.13 12.41
C ASN A 129 0.60 26.60 12.40
N ALA A 130 -0.42 26.03 11.74
CA ALA A 130 -0.58 24.58 11.64
C ALA A 130 0.62 23.91 10.93
N PHE A 131 1.23 24.58 9.95
CA PHE A 131 2.46 24.09 9.30
C PHE A 131 3.66 24.12 10.25
N ARG A 132 3.79 25.17 11.07
CA ARG A 132 4.86 25.26 12.06
C ARG A 132 4.77 24.14 13.10
N GLU A 133 3.57 23.92 13.64
CA GLU A 133 3.31 22.83 14.59
C GLU A 133 3.57 21.44 13.96
N PHE A 134 3.12 21.23 12.73
CA PHE A 134 3.43 20.00 11.99
C PHE A 134 4.94 19.75 11.86
N ILE A 135 5.70 20.72 11.38
CA ILE A 135 7.16 20.58 11.23
C ILE A 135 7.84 20.34 12.57
N LYS A 136 7.40 21.03 13.62
CA LYS A 136 7.93 20.86 14.98
C LYS A 136 7.71 19.43 15.46
N GLU A 137 6.46 18.94 15.43
CA GLU A 137 6.11 17.57 15.86
C GLU A 137 6.88 16.51 15.06
N MET A 138 6.96 16.66 13.73
CA MET A 138 7.67 15.68 12.88
C MET A 138 9.16 15.64 13.15
N LYS A 139 9.80 16.78 13.47
CA LYS A 139 11.22 16.83 13.84
C LYS A 139 11.46 16.28 15.25
N GLU A 140 10.60 16.58 16.22
CA GLU A 140 10.68 16.05 17.59
C GLU A 140 10.53 14.52 17.63
N LEU A 141 9.70 13.98 16.75
CA LEU A 141 9.51 12.53 16.60
C LEU A 141 10.56 11.86 15.68
N ASN A 142 11.54 12.59 15.18
CA ASN A 142 12.54 12.11 14.22
C ASN A 142 11.96 11.48 12.94
N LEU A 143 10.77 11.91 12.53
CA LEU A 143 10.11 11.43 11.30
C LEU A 143 10.48 12.23 10.07
N LEU A 144 10.86 13.50 10.26
CA LEU A 144 11.23 14.44 9.20
C LEU A 144 12.50 15.18 9.61
N TYR A 145 13.49 15.25 8.75
CA TYR A 145 14.70 16.02 8.97
C TYR A 145 15.05 16.89 7.76
N GLU A 146 15.86 17.91 7.98
CA GLU A 146 16.23 18.92 7.00
C GLU A 146 17.74 19.04 6.92
N VAL A 147 18.29 18.90 5.72
CA VAL A 147 19.71 19.08 5.42
C VAL A 147 19.82 19.97 4.18
N GLU A 148 20.53 21.10 4.26
CA GLU A 148 20.76 22.02 3.14
C GLU A 148 19.44 22.40 2.38
N ASP A 149 18.40 22.81 3.12
CA ASP A 149 17.06 23.16 2.58
C ASP A 149 16.35 22.01 1.83
N LYS A 150 16.82 20.78 2.00
CA LYS A 150 16.19 19.55 1.51
C LYS A 150 15.53 18.81 2.66
N PHE A 151 14.38 18.23 2.41
CA PHE A 151 13.64 17.46 3.41
C PHE A 151 13.67 15.97 3.11
N TYR A 152 13.87 15.20 4.18
CA TYR A 152 13.95 13.75 4.16
C TYR A 152 12.97 13.16 5.17
N LEU A 153 12.40 11.99 4.85
CA LEU A 153 11.68 11.17 5.82
C LEU A 153 12.59 10.07 6.36
N THR A 154 12.38 9.68 7.60
CA THR A 154 13.07 8.51 8.15
C THR A 154 12.80 7.26 7.31
N ASP A 155 13.80 6.44 7.09
CA ASP A 155 13.70 5.16 6.40
C ASP A 155 13.19 4.02 7.32
N GLU A 156 13.01 4.34 8.59
CA GLU A 156 12.49 3.41 9.58
C GLU A 156 11.07 2.95 9.30
N TYR A 157 10.21 3.84 8.78
CA TYR A 157 8.80 3.56 8.53
C TYR A 157 8.44 3.50 7.06
N PHE A 158 9.20 4.17 6.21
CA PHE A 158 8.90 4.32 4.79
C PHE A 158 10.09 3.95 3.92
N SER A 159 9.82 3.36 2.76
CA SER A 159 10.83 3.21 1.71
C SER A 159 10.19 3.23 0.33
N LYS A 160 10.97 3.59 -0.70
CA LYS A 160 10.54 3.55 -2.10
C LYS A 160 11.62 2.93 -2.97
N GLY A 161 11.21 1.97 -3.81
CA GLY A 161 12.13 1.20 -4.62
C GLY A 161 12.67 -0.01 -3.87
N LYS A 162 13.93 0.03 -3.41
CA LYS A 162 14.47 -1.04 -2.58
C LYS A 162 13.74 -1.08 -1.25
N CYS A 163 13.09 -2.20 -0.96
CA CYS A 163 12.45 -2.40 0.32
C CYS A 163 13.47 -2.82 1.37
N ASN A 164 13.58 -2.04 2.45
CA ASN A 164 14.47 -2.32 3.58
C ASN A 164 13.80 -3.19 4.65
N PHE A 165 12.52 -3.54 4.46
CA PHE A 165 11.73 -4.34 5.39
C PHE A 165 11.72 -5.81 4.97
N ASN A 166 11.58 -6.72 5.94
CA ASN A 166 11.43 -8.14 5.65
C ASN A 166 10.12 -8.42 4.91
N LYS A 167 10.11 -9.51 4.13
CA LYS A 167 8.91 -9.94 3.42
C LYS A 167 7.79 -10.24 4.43
N GLY A 168 6.61 -9.63 4.21
CA GLY A 168 5.46 -9.77 5.12
C GLY A 168 5.39 -8.71 6.23
N GLU A 169 6.41 -7.85 6.37
CA GLU A 169 6.43 -6.78 7.39
C GLU A 169 6.06 -5.41 6.84
N TYR A 170 5.62 -5.30 5.59
CA TYR A 170 5.26 -4.04 4.97
C TYR A 170 3.96 -4.14 4.17
N ALA A 171 3.30 -2.99 4.02
CA ALA A 171 2.22 -2.79 3.08
C ALA A 171 2.65 -1.86 1.94
N ARG A 172 2.03 -2.00 0.77
CA ARG A 172 2.16 -1.03 -0.33
C ARG A 172 1.08 0.01 -0.18
N ILE A 173 1.50 1.27 -0.13
CA ILE A 173 0.61 2.43 -0.17
C ILE A 173 0.74 3.04 -1.56
N PHE A 174 -0.36 3.07 -2.30
CA PHE A 174 -0.34 3.52 -3.69
C PHE A 174 -0.35 5.05 -3.78
N ILE A 175 0.53 5.58 -4.62
CA ILE A 175 0.87 7.01 -4.67
C ILE A 175 -0.31 7.85 -5.14
N LYS A 176 -0.85 7.54 -6.34
CA LYS A 176 -1.90 8.35 -6.98
C LYS A 176 -3.16 8.42 -6.12
N THR A 177 -3.60 7.29 -5.59
CA THR A 177 -4.82 7.21 -4.77
C THR A 177 -4.65 7.88 -3.41
N THR A 178 -3.48 7.73 -2.77
CA THR A 178 -3.16 8.42 -1.51
C THR A 178 -3.11 9.94 -1.70
N GLN A 179 -2.50 10.41 -2.79
CA GLN A 179 -2.47 11.84 -3.13
C GLN A 179 -3.88 12.37 -3.39
N MET A 180 -4.69 11.65 -4.15
CA MET A 180 -6.07 12.00 -4.43
C MET A 180 -6.91 12.11 -3.15
N LEU A 181 -6.83 11.12 -2.27
CA LEU A 181 -7.55 11.14 -0.98
C LEU A 181 -7.17 12.36 -0.14
N TYR A 182 -5.87 12.62 -0.01
CA TYR A 182 -5.40 13.76 0.77
C TYR A 182 -5.81 15.09 0.14
N GLU A 183 -5.67 15.25 -1.17
CA GLU A 183 -5.96 16.48 -1.89
C GLU A 183 -7.46 16.83 -1.92
N ASN A 184 -8.33 15.82 -1.89
CA ASN A 184 -9.77 15.97 -1.81
C ASN A 184 -10.27 16.23 -0.38
N CYS A 185 -9.45 15.97 0.64
CA CYS A 185 -9.81 16.24 2.03
C CYS A 185 -9.55 17.70 2.42
N THR A 186 -10.45 18.26 3.21
CA THR A 186 -10.17 19.48 3.96
C THR A 186 -9.22 19.18 5.14
N PRO A 187 -8.49 20.17 5.67
CA PRO A 187 -7.62 19.95 6.84
C PRO A 187 -8.32 19.35 8.07
N ARG A 188 -9.64 19.57 8.21
CA ARG A 188 -10.44 18.96 9.29
C ARG A 188 -10.68 17.47 9.08
N GLN A 189 -10.78 17.04 7.81
CA GLN A 189 -10.98 15.64 7.44
C GLN A 189 -9.68 14.82 7.49
N HIS A 190 -8.50 15.44 7.63
CA HIS A 190 -7.24 14.71 7.79
C HIS A 190 -7.23 13.80 9.01
N LYS A 191 -8.00 14.15 10.07
CA LYS A 191 -8.19 13.28 11.23
C LYS A 191 -8.93 11.99 10.84
N GLN A 192 -10.04 12.10 10.09
CA GLN A 192 -10.81 10.94 9.65
C GLN A 192 -10.01 10.10 8.64
N LEU A 193 -9.30 10.75 7.72
CA LEU A 193 -8.41 10.04 6.79
C LEU A 193 -7.33 9.25 7.52
N SER A 194 -6.84 9.72 8.66
CA SER A 194 -5.86 8.98 9.46
C SER A 194 -6.35 7.64 9.98
N TYR A 195 -7.66 7.46 10.15
CA TYR A 195 -8.25 6.21 10.61
C TYR A 195 -7.91 5.05 9.68
N VAL A 196 -7.91 5.29 8.36
CA VAL A 196 -7.49 4.31 7.36
C VAL A 196 -6.10 3.76 7.66
N TYR A 197 -5.17 4.66 7.93
CA TYR A 197 -3.77 4.30 8.15
C TYR A 197 -3.55 3.67 9.53
N GLN A 198 -4.31 4.07 10.54
CA GLN A 198 -4.26 3.46 11.87
C GLN A 198 -4.80 2.02 11.88
N LEU A 199 -5.70 1.69 10.96
CA LEU A 199 -6.22 0.33 10.79
C LEU A 199 -5.30 -0.59 9.97
N LEU A 200 -4.23 -0.08 9.41
CA LEU A 200 -3.27 -0.81 8.59
C LEU A 200 -2.69 -2.07 9.27
N PRO A 201 -2.34 -2.06 10.56
CA PRO A 201 -1.87 -3.25 11.27
C PRO A 201 -2.87 -4.42 11.29
N PHE A 202 -4.14 -4.13 11.16
CA PHE A 202 -5.24 -5.09 11.24
C PHE A 202 -5.71 -5.59 9.87
N LEU A 203 -5.07 -5.17 8.78
CA LEU A 203 -5.40 -5.62 7.43
C LEU A 203 -4.86 -7.02 7.16
N ASN A 204 -5.74 -7.95 6.83
CA ASN A 204 -5.34 -9.24 6.31
C ASN A 204 -4.55 -9.10 5.00
N PHE A 205 -3.50 -9.92 4.84
CA PHE A 205 -2.54 -9.80 3.75
C PHE A 205 -3.15 -10.08 2.37
N ASP A 206 -4.11 -10.97 2.29
CA ASP A 206 -4.66 -11.46 1.03
C ASP A 206 -6.02 -10.88 0.66
N THR A 207 -6.79 -10.46 1.67
CA THR A 207 -8.20 -10.07 1.48
C THR A 207 -8.50 -8.64 1.85
N ASN A 208 -7.55 -7.90 2.44
CA ASN A 208 -7.76 -6.56 2.99
C ASN A 208 -8.92 -6.47 4.01
N ILE A 209 -9.38 -7.60 4.55
CA ILE A 209 -10.36 -7.65 5.64
C ILE A 209 -9.69 -7.17 6.92
N LEU A 210 -10.38 -6.34 7.71
CA LEU A 210 -9.92 -5.94 9.04
C LEU A 210 -10.12 -7.08 10.03
N CYS A 211 -9.03 -7.56 10.65
CA CYS A 211 -9.03 -8.67 11.59
C CYS A 211 -7.90 -8.55 12.62
N SER A 212 -8.04 -9.23 13.75
CA SER A 212 -7.02 -9.26 14.81
C SER A 212 -5.88 -10.26 14.53
N ASN A 213 -6.05 -11.16 13.57
CA ASN A 213 -5.05 -12.14 13.12
C ASN A 213 -4.72 -11.95 11.62
N PRO A 214 -4.09 -10.84 11.22
CA PRO A 214 -3.96 -10.44 9.80
C PRO A 214 -3.08 -11.37 8.95
N GLN A 215 -2.31 -12.25 9.56
CA GLN A 215 -1.45 -13.23 8.86
C GLN A 215 -2.16 -14.54 8.52
N GLU A 216 -3.40 -14.72 9.02
CA GLU A 216 -4.20 -15.90 8.75
C GLU A 216 -4.52 -16.00 7.26
N THR A 217 -4.35 -17.18 6.68
CA THR A 217 -4.55 -17.44 5.25
C THR A 217 -5.95 -17.97 4.94
N HIS A 218 -6.59 -18.62 5.92
CA HIS A 218 -7.93 -19.13 5.78
C HIS A 218 -8.98 -18.08 6.15
N ILE A 219 -9.79 -17.66 5.18
CA ILE A 219 -10.81 -16.61 5.37
C ILE A 219 -11.85 -16.97 6.44
N GLY A 220 -12.08 -18.28 6.65
CA GLY A 220 -12.99 -18.80 7.69
C GLY A 220 -12.46 -18.60 9.11
N ASP A 221 -11.14 -18.59 9.26
CA ASP A 221 -10.44 -18.51 10.54
C ASP A 221 -10.02 -17.08 10.89
N LEU A 222 -10.39 -16.10 10.04
CA LEU A 222 -10.15 -14.69 10.32
C LEU A 222 -11.01 -14.21 11.49
N ASN A 223 -10.36 -13.68 12.52
CA ASN A 223 -11.00 -12.98 13.63
C ASN A 223 -11.36 -11.54 13.19
N LYS A 224 -12.44 -11.41 12.44
CA LYS A 224 -12.89 -10.17 11.83
C LYS A 224 -13.26 -9.15 12.89
N LEU A 225 -12.80 -7.90 12.72
CA LEU A 225 -13.09 -6.80 13.64
C LEU A 225 -14.53 -6.32 13.46
N SER A 226 -15.22 -6.15 14.58
CA SER A 226 -16.49 -5.44 14.65
C SER A 226 -16.27 -3.93 14.66
N LEU A 227 -17.34 -3.15 14.46
CA LEU A 227 -17.28 -1.69 14.58
C LEU A 227 -16.88 -1.22 15.99
N ASP A 228 -17.24 -1.99 17.02
CA ASP A 228 -16.85 -1.68 18.41
C ASP A 228 -15.34 -1.91 18.61
N ASP A 229 -14.76 -2.96 18.02
CA ASP A 229 -13.31 -3.20 18.03
C ASP A 229 -12.57 -2.07 17.28
N ILE A 230 -13.12 -1.61 16.15
CA ILE A 230 -12.56 -0.48 15.39
C ILE A 230 -12.62 0.81 16.21
N CYS A 231 -13.70 1.04 16.94
CA CYS A 231 -13.79 2.18 17.88
C CYS A 231 -12.69 2.13 18.93
N ASP A 232 -12.47 0.96 19.55
CA ASP A 232 -11.45 0.76 20.58
C ASP A 232 -10.04 1.03 20.01
N ILE A 233 -9.73 0.45 18.86
CA ILE A 233 -8.44 0.66 18.15
C ILE A 233 -8.20 2.14 17.84
N LEU A 234 -9.23 2.83 17.35
CA LEU A 234 -9.13 4.23 16.96
C LEU A 234 -9.31 5.17 18.15
N GLY A 235 -9.56 4.68 19.37
CA GLY A 235 -9.86 5.50 20.55
C GLY A 235 -11.03 6.46 20.30
N VAL A 236 -12.08 5.95 19.67
CA VAL A 236 -13.35 6.65 19.43
C VAL A 236 -14.38 6.13 20.40
N ASP A 237 -15.10 7.03 21.08
CA ASP A 237 -16.17 6.63 21.99
C ASP A 237 -17.26 5.85 21.23
N LYS A 238 -17.68 4.70 21.78
CA LYS A 238 -18.69 3.81 21.19
C LYS A 238 -20.05 4.49 20.98
N HIS A 239 -20.34 5.55 21.72
CA HIS A 239 -21.53 6.38 21.46
C HIS A 239 -21.45 7.10 20.10
N ASN A 240 -20.24 7.30 19.56
CA ASN A 240 -20.00 7.92 18.25
C ASN A 240 -19.79 6.89 17.12
N LYS A 241 -20.04 5.61 17.35
CA LYS A 241 -19.73 4.55 16.37
C LYS A 241 -20.45 4.72 15.02
N ARG A 242 -21.71 5.16 15.00
CA ARG A 242 -22.42 5.46 13.74
C ARG A 242 -21.76 6.57 12.95
N LYS A 243 -21.34 7.64 13.66
CA LYS A 243 -20.60 8.73 13.01
C LYS A 243 -19.24 8.26 12.47
N LEU A 244 -18.55 7.38 13.21
CA LEU A 244 -17.30 6.78 12.72
C LEU A 244 -17.55 5.96 11.45
N GLU A 245 -18.59 5.14 11.45
CA GLU A 245 -19.00 4.33 10.29
C GLU A 245 -19.29 5.22 9.07
N ASP A 246 -20.11 6.27 9.25
CA ASP A 246 -20.39 7.25 8.20
C ASP A 246 -19.08 7.93 7.72
N ASP A 247 -18.20 8.33 8.64
CA ASP A 247 -16.90 8.94 8.31
C ASP A 247 -16.03 7.99 7.48
N LEU A 248 -16.04 6.68 7.75
CA LEU A 248 -15.28 5.68 7.03
C LEU A 248 -15.88 5.38 5.65
N LEU A 249 -17.18 5.18 5.56
CA LEU A 249 -17.88 4.82 4.33
C LEU A 249 -17.99 5.98 3.33
N ASN A 250 -17.89 7.23 3.80
CA ASN A 250 -17.96 8.41 2.93
C ASN A 250 -16.66 8.75 2.19
N PHE A 251 -15.54 8.07 2.49
CA PHE A 251 -14.32 8.26 1.71
C PHE A 251 -14.38 7.49 0.39
N TYR A 252 -13.97 8.14 -0.69
CA TYR A 252 -13.90 7.52 -2.01
C TYR A 252 -12.68 8.01 -2.81
N ILE A 253 -12.32 7.23 -3.81
CA ILE A 253 -11.33 7.55 -4.84
C ILE A 253 -12.01 7.48 -6.21
N THR A 254 -11.46 8.20 -7.18
CA THR A 254 -11.92 8.13 -8.57
C THR A 254 -10.82 7.50 -9.43
N LEU A 255 -11.16 6.41 -10.13
CA LEU A 255 -10.28 5.73 -11.06
C LEU A 255 -11.05 5.57 -12.37
N ASP A 256 -10.45 6.01 -13.48
CA ASP A 256 -11.06 5.94 -14.83
C ASP A 256 -12.53 6.46 -14.86
N ASP A 257 -12.73 7.65 -14.24
CA ASP A 257 -14.03 8.33 -14.09
C ASP A 257 -15.07 7.59 -13.21
N ASN A 258 -14.74 6.43 -12.70
CA ASN A 258 -15.58 5.67 -11.78
C ASN A 258 -15.23 5.98 -10.32
N LYS A 259 -16.25 5.99 -9.48
CA LYS A 259 -16.12 6.25 -8.05
C LYS A 259 -16.08 4.92 -7.29
N TYR A 260 -15.11 4.79 -6.41
CA TYR A 260 -14.91 3.61 -5.58
C TYR A 260 -14.79 4.02 -4.11
N HIS A 261 -15.57 3.38 -3.25
CA HIS A 261 -15.46 3.62 -1.81
C HIS A 261 -14.11 3.18 -1.27
N LEU A 262 -13.65 3.83 -0.21
CA LEU A 262 -12.43 3.47 0.49
C LEU A 262 -12.64 2.31 1.46
N PHE A 263 -13.82 2.24 2.06
CA PHE A 263 -14.27 1.16 2.91
C PHE A 263 -15.49 0.48 2.30
N SER A 264 -15.60 -0.82 2.51
CA SER A 264 -16.80 -1.59 2.24
C SER A 264 -17.17 -2.36 3.50
N GLU A 265 -18.44 -2.28 3.87
CA GLU A 265 -19.04 -3.13 4.89
C GLU A 265 -19.64 -4.36 4.22
N VAL A 266 -19.23 -5.54 4.66
CA VAL A 266 -19.73 -6.81 4.13
C VAL A 266 -20.54 -7.51 5.21
N MET A 267 -21.80 -7.81 4.90
CA MET A 267 -22.71 -8.56 5.78
C MET A 267 -22.70 -10.04 5.42
N ILE A 268 -22.47 -10.88 6.41
CA ILE A 268 -22.55 -12.35 6.26
C ILE A 268 -23.61 -12.93 7.18
N ARG A 269 -24.36 -13.90 6.66
CA ARG A 269 -25.33 -14.66 7.47
C ARG A 269 -24.61 -15.79 8.18
N VAL A 270 -24.74 -15.84 9.52
CA VAL A 270 -24.19 -16.90 10.36
C VAL A 270 -25.32 -17.57 11.17
N SER A 271 -25.05 -18.74 11.76
CA SER A 271 -26.00 -19.35 12.71
C SER A 271 -26.17 -18.41 13.90
N GLY A 272 -27.29 -17.71 13.99
CA GLY A 272 -27.56 -16.74 15.05
C GLY A 272 -27.72 -15.28 14.58
N GLY A 273 -27.70 -15.02 13.28
CA GLY A 273 -27.99 -13.69 12.72
C GLY A 273 -27.02 -13.21 11.65
N TRP A 274 -26.95 -11.91 11.52
CA TRP A 274 -26.03 -11.23 10.61
C TRP A 274 -24.78 -10.74 11.36
N LYS A 275 -23.61 -10.90 10.74
CA LYS A 275 -22.35 -10.29 11.19
C LYS A 275 -21.80 -9.43 10.10
N ASN A 276 -21.30 -8.26 10.49
CA ASN A 276 -20.65 -7.31 9.60
C ASN A 276 -19.14 -7.38 9.80
N TYR A 277 -18.41 -7.15 8.73
CA TYR A 277 -16.97 -6.93 8.76
C TYR A 277 -16.57 -5.89 7.71
N PHE A 278 -15.42 -5.29 7.88
CA PHE A 278 -14.96 -4.18 7.07
C PHE A 278 -13.78 -4.58 6.20
N VAL A 279 -13.76 -4.06 4.98
CA VAL A 279 -12.69 -4.26 4.00
C VAL A 279 -12.17 -2.90 3.56
N ILE A 280 -10.85 -2.73 3.49
CA ILE A 280 -10.24 -1.50 2.96
C ILE A 280 -9.91 -1.72 1.48
N ASN A 281 -10.19 -0.68 0.66
CA ASN A 281 -9.95 -0.73 -0.77
C ASN A 281 -8.47 -0.98 -1.08
N PRO A 282 -8.14 -2.08 -1.77
CA PRO A 282 -6.76 -2.42 -2.09
C PRO A 282 -6.10 -1.44 -3.07
N ALA A 283 -6.87 -0.58 -3.76
CA ALA A 283 -6.32 0.50 -4.59
C ALA A 283 -5.60 1.60 -3.79
N VAL A 284 -5.78 1.63 -2.48
CA VAL A 284 -5.08 2.58 -1.59
C VAL A 284 -3.94 1.90 -0.84
N ILE A 285 -4.23 0.73 -0.25
CA ILE A 285 -3.29 -0.04 0.57
C ILE A 285 -3.46 -1.51 0.23
N PHE A 286 -2.36 -2.18 -0.10
CA PHE A 286 -2.38 -3.61 -0.39
C PHE A 286 -1.12 -4.32 0.14
N LYS A 287 -1.31 -5.40 0.88
CA LYS A 287 -0.23 -6.25 1.38
C LYS A 287 0.06 -7.44 0.46
N GLY A 288 -0.96 -7.94 -0.22
CA GLY A 288 -0.86 -9.04 -1.16
C GLY A 288 0.03 -8.73 -2.36
N SER A 289 0.37 -9.75 -3.14
CA SER A 289 1.22 -9.63 -4.33
C SER A 289 0.49 -9.90 -5.64
N ASP A 290 -0.79 -10.27 -5.60
CA ASP A 290 -1.56 -10.65 -6.78
C ASP A 290 -2.41 -9.46 -7.28
N SER A 291 -2.01 -8.89 -8.44
CA SER A 291 -2.70 -7.75 -9.06
C SER A 291 -4.07 -8.13 -9.63
N ASP A 292 -4.29 -9.38 -10.05
CA ASP A 292 -5.56 -9.79 -10.63
C ASP A 292 -6.60 -9.98 -9.54
N LYS A 293 -6.21 -10.61 -8.43
CA LYS A 293 -7.03 -10.67 -7.21
C LYS A 293 -7.38 -9.26 -6.70
N MET A 294 -6.42 -8.35 -6.72
CA MET A 294 -6.64 -6.95 -6.35
C MET A 294 -7.70 -6.27 -7.23
N LYS A 295 -7.63 -6.45 -8.56
CA LYS A 295 -8.62 -5.90 -9.51
C LYS A 295 -10.01 -6.47 -9.25
N GLU A 296 -10.10 -7.78 -9.05
CA GLU A 296 -11.35 -8.45 -8.74
C GLU A 296 -11.98 -7.90 -7.46
N MET A 297 -11.20 -7.71 -6.40
CA MET A 297 -11.66 -7.10 -5.15
C MET A 297 -12.17 -5.67 -5.35
N ILE A 298 -11.44 -4.83 -6.10
CA ILE A 298 -11.86 -3.44 -6.37
C ILE A 298 -13.22 -3.42 -7.07
N ASN A 299 -13.37 -4.22 -8.11
CA ASN A 299 -14.58 -4.22 -8.93
C ASN A 299 -15.80 -4.85 -8.23
N SER A 300 -15.56 -5.83 -7.35
CA SER A 300 -16.66 -6.56 -6.70
C SER A 300 -17.15 -5.91 -5.40
N LEU A 301 -16.29 -5.22 -4.67
CA LEU A 301 -16.60 -4.76 -3.31
C LEU A 301 -16.69 -3.23 -3.18
N PHE A 302 -16.11 -2.46 -4.11
CA PHE A 302 -15.94 -1.02 -3.91
C PHE A 302 -16.52 -0.15 -5.03
N PHE A 303 -17.01 -0.75 -6.10
CA PHE A 303 -17.67 -0.02 -7.19
C PHE A 303 -19.03 0.50 -6.70
N GLU A 304 -19.31 1.80 -6.98
CA GLU A 304 -20.59 2.47 -6.65
C GLU A 304 -21.62 2.26 -7.76
#